data_60e499f77f3e44d7c4613ae98fb16acd
#
_entry.id   60e499f77f3e44d7c4613ae98fb16acd
#
_cell.length_a   1.000
_cell.length_b   1.000
_cell.length_c   1.000
_cell.angle_alpha   90.00
_cell.angle_beta   90.00
_cell.angle_gamma   90.00
#
_symmetry.space_group_name_H-M   'P 1'
#
loop_
_entity.id
_entity.type
_entity.pdbx_description
1 polymer ?
#
loop_
_entity_poly.entity_id
_entity_poly.type
_entity_poly.pdbx_seq_one_letter_code
_entity_poly.pdbx_strand_id
1 'polypeptide(L)'
;MFVADVEYFIDQSYFDSLTAKMKVVVMANRDCDLQKIGPEVLLIYRPMHVFSVATILNGEKLQQDAYDERWHHDRFRVKGAKILAVDDSAMNLKVVSSLLSHYGITIDTALSGSEAIDKISDRSYDLVFMDHMMPEMDGVECMHRIHELPRFRERKIPIIALTANAIGGAREMLIREGFDDFVAKPIEKSAMERVLRKYLSMFIEKDTGEEQVTCKTEENSGLSGQFKEGRKEFEAAGIDRRLGLSYFDNNEADYMEIVQCFYEQGRSQIQTLQELYDKKDWENYKINVHSLKGQSLTIGAKELSKRAKRMQEACEHGDENYIIQNHTELIADYCSILDGLSKYVTVGEEKNPVQKLSAAIDNFDQAEAMKLLEVIKNETGSSMADSDAQLIADMEAQIELFDFISAAETLKKWGGADNE
;
A
#
# COMPACT_ATOMS: atom_id res chain seq x y z
N MET A 1 -25.91 -4.05 25.86
CA MET A 1 -26.01 -5.33 25.10
C MET A 1 -25.65 -5.06 23.66
N PHE A 2 -24.79 -5.89 23.05
CA PHE A 2 -24.47 -5.82 21.63
C PHE A 2 -25.31 -6.85 20.89
N VAL A 3 -25.92 -6.45 19.79
CA VAL A 3 -26.80 -7.30 18.96
C VAL A 3 -26.45 -7.10 17.48
N ALA A 4 -26.41 -8.16 16.68
CA ALA A 4 -26.24 -8.04 15.25
C ALA A 4 -27.47 -7.38 14.59
N ASP A 5 -27.28 -6.64 13.51
CA ASP A 5 -28.36 -5.98 12.76
C ASP A 5 -29.45 -6.98 12.33
N VAL A 6 -29.04 -8.15 11.82
CA VAL A 6 -29.98 -9.20 11.41
C VAL A 6 -30.85 -9.67 12.58
N GLU A 7 -30.27 -9.88 13.77
CA GLU A 7 -30.98 -10.30 14.98
C GLU A 7 -31.90 -9.18 15.49
N TYR A 8 -31.42 -7.93 15.46
CA TYR A 8 -32.21 -6.76 15.85
C TYR A 8 -33.48 -6.65 14.99
N PHE A 9 -33.38 -6.80 13.67
CA PHE A 9 -34.55 -6.69 12.78
C PHE A 9 -35.51 -7.89 12.83
N ILE A 10 -35.08 -9.03 13.34
CA ILE A 10 -35.99 -10.18 13.59
C ILE A 10 -36.99 -9.86 14.70
N ASP A 11 -36.56 -9.19 15.77
CA ASP A 11 -37.44 -8.85 16.90
C ASP A 11 -37.15 -7.44 17.44
N GLN A 12 -37.31 -6.46 16.56
CA GLN A 12 -37.01 -5.05 16.82
C GLN A 12 -37.77 -4.54 18.06
N SER A 13 -39.04 -4.87 18.20
CA SER A 13 -39.88 -4.42 19.32
C SER A 13 -39.35 -4.89 20.67
N TYR A 14 -38.80 -6.09 20.73
CA TYR A 14 -38.15 -6.61 21.92
C TYR A 14 -36.92 -5.82 22.29
N PHE A 15 -36.01 -5.60 21.31
CA PHE A 15 -34.76 -4.88 21.56
C PHE A 15 -35.00 -3.39 21.89
N ASP A 16 -35.96 -2.75 21.23
CA ASP A 16 -36.35 -1.38 21.54
C ASP A 16 -36.93 -1.27 22.96
N SER A 17 -37.66 -2.27 23.44
CA SER A 17 -38.18 -2.31 24.82
C SER A 17 -37.07 -2.44 25.87
N LEU A 18 -35.91 -3.00 25.50
CA LEU A 18 -34.76 -3.15 26.38
C LEU A 18 -33.98 -1.83 26.57
N THR A 19 -34.14 -0.85 25.69
CA THR A 19 -33.45 0.43 25.82
C THR A 19 -33.78 1.17 27.10
N ALA A 20 -35.00 0.98 27.63
CA ALA A 20 -35.43 1.51 28.92
C ALA A 20 -34.66 0.90 30.13
N LYS A 21 -34.06 -0.28 29.97
CA LYS A 21 -33.39 -1.00 31.05
C LYS A 21 -31.88 -1.06 30.89
N MET A 22 -31.38 -1.01 29.67
CA MET A 22 -29.95 -1.13 29.36
C MET A 22 -29.63 -0.49 28.03
N LYS A 23 -28.36 -0.16 27.82
CA LYS A 23 -27.89 0.29 26.50
C LYS A 23 -27.91 -0.88 25.51
N VAL A 24 -28.64 -0.71 24.41
CA VAL A 24 -28.67 -1.63 23.27
C VAL A 24 -27.78 -1.02 22.17
N VAL A 25 -26.87 -1.82 21.66
CA VAL A 25 -25.91 -1.44 20.62
C VAL A 25 -26.08 -2.39 19.45
N VAL A 26 -26.52 -1.88 18.31
CA VAL A 26 -26.66 -2.65 17.08
C VAL A 26 -25.33 -2.59 16.32
N MET A 27 -24.83 -3.77 15.98
CA MET A 27 -23.64 -3.95 15.16
C MET A 27 -24.07 -4.17 13.71
N ALA A 28 -24.07 -3.11 12.92
CA ALA A 28 -24.57 -3.11 11.55
C ALA A 28 -23.48 -3.16 10.50
N ASN A 29 -23.83 -3.68 9.33
CA ASN A 29 -23.06 -3.47 8.12
C ASN A 29 -23.40 -2.09 7.54
N ARG A 30 -22.53 -1.54 6.69
CA ARG A 30 -22.70 -0.20 6.09
C ARG A 30 -23.92 -0.07 5.18
N ASP A 31 -24.46 -1.17 4.69
CA ASP A 31 -25.66 -1.28 3.85
C ASP A 31 -26.96 -1.42 4.65
N CYS A 32 -26.87 -1.34 5.99
CA CYS A 32 -28.00 -1.44 6.87
C CYS A 32 -28.94 -0.22 6.72
N ASP A 33 -30.26 -0.49 6.67
CA ASP A 33 -31.29 0.56 6.59
C ASP A 33 -31.45 1.27 7.95
N LEU A 34 -30.74 2.39 8.11
CA LEU A 34 -30.70 3.18 9.35
C LEU A 34 -32.05 3.75 9.76
N GLN A 35 -32.99 3.96 8.81
CA GLN A 35 -34.31 4.50 9.11
C GLN A 35 -35.18 3.56 9.95
N LYS A 36 -34.79 2.30 9.97
CA LYS A 36 -35.49 1.25 10.76
C LYS A 36 -34.92 1.03 12.16
N ILE A 37 -33.85 1.72 12.55
CA ILE A 37 -33.27 1.58 13.89
C ILE A 37 -33.90 2.59 14.84
N GLY A 38 -34.29 2.11 16.02
CA GLY A 38 -34.93 2.95 17.05
C GLY A 38 -34.00 4.07 17.55
N PRO A 39 -34.54 5.26 17.89
CA PRO A 39 -33.72 6.44 18.21
C PRO A 39 -32.89 6.32 19.50
N GLU A 40 -33.27 5.38 20.39
CA GLU A 40 -32.55 5.13 21.66
C GLU A 40 -31.49 4.02 21.54
N VAL A 41 -31.37 3.41 20.37
CA VAL A 41 -30.41 2.35 20.08
C VAL A 41 -29.10 2.96 19.61
N LEU A 42 -28.00 2.52 20.20
CA LEU A 42 -26.67 2.92 19.75
C LEU A 42 -26.27 2.07 18.54
N LEU A 43 -25.64 2.70 17.56
CA LEU A 43 -25.21 2.04 16.34
C LEU A 43 -23.67 1.96 16.30
N ILE A 44 -23.14 0.82 15.91
CA ILE A 44 -21.73 0.63 15.62
C ILE A 44 -21.58 -0.15 14.32
N TYR A 45 -20.72 0.31 13.43
CA TYR A 45 -20.51 -0.35 12.15
C TYR A 45 -19.47 -1.45 12.24
N ARG A 46 -19.62 -2.47 11.39
CA ARG A 46 -18.60 -3.49 11.17
C ARG A 46 -17.64 -3.07 10.05
N PRO A 47 -16.31 -3.35 10.19
CA PRO A 47 -15.63 -3.99 11.33
C PRO A 47 -15.63 -3.10 12.57
N MET A 48 -15.83 -3.70 13.75
CA MET A 48 -15.85 -2.96 15.01
C MET A 48 -14.44 -2.57 15.43
N HIS A 49 -14.24 -1.31 15.68
CA HIS A 49 -12.99 -0.83 16.28
C HIS A 49 -13.04 -0.91 17.81
N VAL A 50 -11.97 -1.37 18.42
CA VAL A 50 -11.82 -1.48 19.88
C VAL A 50 -12.13 -0.15 20.56
N PHE A 51 -11.73 0.97 19.95
CA PHE A 51 -12.00 2.31 20.46
C PHE A 51 -13.50 2.62 20.56
N SER A 52 -14.27 2.32 19.51
CA SER A 52 -15.73 2.54 19.51
C SER A 52 -16.45 1.70 20.57
N VAL A 53 -15.98 0.47 20.78
CA VAL A 53 -16.49 -0.40 21.84
C VAL A 53 -16.13 0.15 23.21
N ALA A 54 -14.89 0.58 23.42
CA ALA A 54 -14.41 1.17 24.67
C ALA A 54 -15.17 2.45 25.04
N THR A 55 -15.41 3.35 24.07
CA THR A 55 -16.19 4.59 24.25
C THR A 55 -17.60 4.28 24.72
N ILE A 56 -18.27 3.30 24.11
CA ILE A 56 -19.62 2.87 24.52
C ILE A 56 -19.61 2.27 25.94
N LEU A 57 -18.62 1.42 26.24
CA LEU A 57 -18.51 0.78 27.55
C LEU A 57 -18.20 1.79 28.66
N ASN A 58 -17.40 2.81 28.39
CA ASN A 58 -17.11 3.90 29.33
C ASN A 58 -18.29 4.86 29.54
N GLY A 59 -19.40 4.65 28.86
CA GLY A 59 -20.59 5.49 29.00
C GLY A 59 -20.48 6.83 28.29
N GLU A 60 -19.44 7.06 27.54
CA GLU A 60 -19.29 8.22 26.68
C GLU A 60 -20.27 8.06 25.51
N LYS A 61 -20.97 9.16 25.16
CA LYS A 61 -21.69 9.17 23.89
C LYS A 61 -20.61 9.02 22.82
N LEU A 62 -20.72 8.01 21.98
CA LEU A 62 -20.09 8.10 20.67
C LEU A 62 -20.56 9.45 20.15
N GLN A 63 -19.64 10.40 19.99
CA GLN A 63 -19.95 11.58 19.20
C GLN A 63 -20.28 11.03 17.81
N GLN A 64 -21.57 10.78 17.57
CA GLN A 64 -22.07 10.46 16.24
C GLN A 64 -21.59 11.50 15.24
N ASP A 65 -21.32 12.73 15.71
CA ASP A 65 -20.73 13.82 14.95
C ASP A 65 -19.26 13.57 14.51
N ALA A 66 -18.54 12.66 15.14
CA ALA A 66 -17.16 12.31 14.71
C ALA A 66 -17.14 11.24 13.61
N TYR A 67 -18.25 10.53 13.43
CA TYR A 67 -18.48 9.56 12.35
C TYR A 67 -19.72 9.95 11.52
N ASP A 68 -20.11 11.23 11.54
CA ASP A 68 -21.24 11.73 10.80
C ASP A 68 -21.04 11.51 9.30
N GLU A 69 -22.11 11.10 8.63
CA GLU A 69 -22.19 10.88 7.17
C GLU A 69 -21.65 12.06 6.34
N ARG A 70 -21.53 13.24 6.93
CA ARG A 70 -20.87 14.41 6.36
C ARG A 70 -19.40 14.15 5.98
N TRP A 71 -18.70 13.21 6.64
CA TRP A 71 -17.32 12.87 6.29
C TRP A 71 -17.23 11.98 5.05
N HIS A 72 -18.28 11.25 4.70
CA HIS A 72 -18.31 10.37 3.53
C HIS A 72 -18.88 11.03 2.27
N HIS A 73 -19.53 12.19 2.38
CA HIS A 73 -20.09 12.92 1.24
C HIS A 73 -19.24 14.09 0.75
N ASP A 74 -18.35 14.64 1.55
CA ASP A 74 -17.44 15.69 1.07
C ASP A 74 -16.20 15.03 0.44
N ARG A 75 -16.33 14.65 -0.84
CA ARG A 75 -15.15 14.38 -1.66
C ARG A 75 -14.27 15.63 -1.59
N PHE A 76 -13.03 15.45 -1.21
CA PHE A 76 -12.05 16.52 -1.19
C PHE A 76 -10.87 16.17 -2.06
N ARG A 77 -10.21 17.16 -2.58
CA ARG A 77 -8.94 17.04 -3.27
C ARG A 77 -7.89 17.81 -2.50
N VAL A 78 -6.67 17.37 -2.61
CA VAL A 78 -5.51 18.05 -2.03
C VAL A 78 -4.68 18.59 -3.18
N LYS A 79 -4.61 19.91 -3.31
CA LYS A 79 -3.98 20.54 -4.47
C LYS A 79 -2.67 21.21 -4.10
N GLY A 80 -1.62 20.82 -4.81
CA GLY A 80 -0.30 21.45 -4.69
C GLY A 80 0.52 21.02 -3.48
N ALA A 81 0.04 20.12 -2.63
CA ALA A 81 0.85 19.53 -1.57
C ALA A 81 1.88 18.56 -2.14
N LYS A 82 3.09 18.59 -1.60
CA LYS A 82 4.19 17.69 -1.94
C LYS A 82 4.39 16.70 -0.81
N ILE A 83 4.22 15.42 -1.12
CA ILE A 83 4.29 14.33 -0.15
C ILE A 83 5.45 13.41 -0.53
N LEU A 84 6.20 12.96 0.47
CA LEU A 84 7.18 11.90 0.33
C LEU A 84 6.67 10.66 1.06
N ALA A 85 6.73 9.50 0.43
CA ALA A 85 6.52 8.21 1.07
C ALA A 85 7.82 7.42 1.08
N VAL A 86 8.17 6.87 2.23
CA VAL A 86 9.42 6.14 2.47
C VAL A 86 9.08 4.76 3.01
N ASP A 87 9.48 3.71 2.29
CA ASP A 87 9.26 2.31 2.65
C ASP A 87 10.24 1.46 1.84
N ASP A 88 10.85 0.43 2.41
CA ASP A 88 11.76 -0.46 1.72
C ASP A 88 11.07 -1.37 0.69
N SER A 89 9.75 -1.43 0.74
CA SER A 89 8.92 -2.20 -0.17
C SER A 89 8.26 -1.33 -1.24
N ALA A 90 8.62 -1.54 -2.50
CA ALA A 90 7.98 -0.89 -3.63
C ALA A 90 6.46 -1.18 -3.69
N MET A 91 6.01 -2.35 -3.24
CA MET A 91 4.58 -2.67 -3.11
C MET A 91 3.89 -1.75 -2.09
N ASN A 92 4.49 -1.52 -0.91
CA ASN A 92 3.91 -0.63 0.10
C ASN A 92 3.84 0.81 -0.40
N LEU A 93 4.89 1.29 -1.08
CA LEU A 93 4.90 2.60 -1.74
C LEU A 93 3.79 2.72 -2.79
N LYS A 94 3.54 1.66 -3.55
CA LYS A 94 2.47 1.61 -4.54
C LYS A 94 1.09 1.67 -3.90
N VAL A 95 0.87 0.99 -2.76
CA VAL A 95 -0.38 1.09 -1.97
C VAL A 95 -0.61 2.54 -1.52
N VAL A 96 0.40 3.18 -0.94
CA VAL A 96 0.30 4.59 -0.51
C VAL A 96 0.00 5.50 -1.71
N SER A 97 0.71 5.29 -2.84
CA SER A 97 0.52 6.07 -4.07
C SER A 97 -0.89 5.94 -4.63
N SER A 98 -1.40 4.71 -4.73
CA SER A 98 -2.77 4.43 -5.21
C SER A 98 -3.80 5.11 -4.31
N LEU A 99 -3.71 4.96 -2.99
CA LEU A 99 -4.62 5.60 -2.05
C LEU A 99 -4.60 7.13 -2.15
N LEU A 100 -3.42 7.75 -2.29
CA LEU A 100 -3.27 9.20 -2.38
C LEU A 100 -3.72 9.76 -3.73
N SER A 101 -3.62 8.98 -4.81
CA SER A 101 -4.07 9.39 -6.15
C SER A 101 -5.56 9.73 -6.21
N HIS A 102 -6.39 9.06 -5.39
CA HIS A 102 -7.82 9.35 -5.27
C HIS A 102 -8.11 10.78 -4.78
N TYR A 103 -7.15 11.40 -4.09
CA TYR A 103 -7.24 12.79 -3.62
C TYR A 103 -6.56 13.79 -4.55
N GLY A 104 -6.10 13.33 -5.73
CA GLY A 104 -5.38 14.16 -6.71
C GLY A 104 -3.94 14.48 -6.27
N ILE A 105 -3.35 13.65 -5.43
CA ILE A 105 -1.98 13.82 -4.92
C ILE A 105 -1.04 12.93 -5.73
N THR A 106 0.00 13.52 -6.28
CA THR A 106 1.17 12.80 -6.79
C THR A 106 2.25 12.84 -5.72
N ILE A 107 2.86 11.69 -5.42
CA ILE A 107 3.86 11.57 -4.37
C ILE A 107 5.25 11.29 -4.96
N ASP A 108 6.28 11.77 -4.27
CA ASP A 108 7.62 11.25 -4.42
C ASP A 108 7.76 10.02 -3.50
N THR A 109 8.55 9.04 -3.92
CA THR A 109 8.79 7.81 -3.14
C THR A 109 10.28 7.66 -2.84
N ALA A 110 10.64 6.99 -1.75
CA ALA A 110 12.01 6.62 -1.44
C ALA A 110 12.04 5.19 -0.89
N LEU A 111 12.96 4.37 -1.37
CA LEU A 111 13.11 2.96 -0.98
C LEU A 111 14.04 2.76 0.23
N SER A 112 14.61 3.84 0.78
CA SER A 112 15.48 3.78 1.94
C SER A 112 15.47 5.09 2.74
N GLY A 113 15.91 5.03 4.00
CA GLY A 113 16.11 6.23 4.81
C GLY A 113 17.17 7.18 4.23
N SER A 114 18.22 6.65 3.60
CA SER A 114 19.26 7.47 2.96
C SER A 114 18.70 8.26 1.79
N GLU A 115 17.93 7.61 0.91
CA GLU A 115 17.28 8.27 -0.23
C GLU A 115 16.27 9.34 0.23
N ALA A 116 15.54 9.06 1.33
CA ALA A 116 14.62 10.03 1.91
C ALA A 116 15.34 11.29 2.41
N ILE A 117 16.48 11.14 3.09
CA ILE A 117 17.30 12.25 3.58
C ILE A 117 17.80 13.09 2.43
N ASP A 118 18.32 12.47 1.36
CA ASP A 118 18.79 13.16 0.17
C ASP A 118 17.65 13.97 -0.48
N LYS A 119 16.50 13.34 -0.70
CA LYS A 119 15.32 14.01 -1.27
C LYS A 119 14.82 15.19 -0.43
N ILE A 120 14.79 15.04 0.91
CA ILE A 120 14.38 16.14 1.81
C ILE A 120 15.44 17.25 1.84
N SER A 121 16.72 16.93 1.65
CA SER A 121 17.78 17.93 1.57
C SER A 121 17.64 18.79 0.30
N ASP A 122 17.26 18.18 -0.82
CA ASP A 122 17.16 18.85 -2.11
C ASP A 122 15.80 19.51 -2.35
N ARG A 123 14.73 18.93 -1.85
CA ARG A 123 13.33 19.33 -2.14
C ARG A 123 12.58 19.63 -0.86
N SER A 124 11.50 20.43 -0.99
CA SER A 124 10.59 20.73 0.12
C SER A 124 9.36 19.84 0.02
N TYR A 125 8.97 19.24 1.13
CA TYR A 125 7.75 18.45 1.28
C TYR A 125 6.83 19.08 2.31
N ASP A 126 5.54 18.77 2.24
CA ASP A 126 4.49 19.24 3.15
C ASP A 126 4.10 18.14 4.14
N LEU A 127 4.39 16.88 3.82
CA LEU A 127 4.14 15.71 4.65
C LEU A 127 5.09 14.59 4.24
N VAL A 128 5.53 13.79 5.21
CA VAL A 128 6.31 12.56 4.98
C VAL A 128 5.58 11.38 5.63
N PHE A 129 5.33 10.33 4.86
CA PHE A 129 5.00 9.02 5.38
C PHE A 129 6.27 8.18 5.47
N MET A 130 6.56 7.61 6.63
CA MET A 130 7.80 6.91 6.91
C MET A 130 7.52 5.54 7.49
N ASP A 131 7.97 4.49 6.82
CA ASP A 131 7.99 3.17 7.46
C ASP A 131 8.94 3.20 8.67
N HIS A 132 8.49 2.64 9.78
CA HIS A 132 9.30 2.61 10.99
C HIS A 132 10.32 1.47 11.00
N MET A 133 10.13 0.41 10.18
CA MET A 133 11.04 -0.74 10.07
C MET A 133 11.57 -0.87 8.65
N MET A 134 12.82 -0.44 8.45
CA MET A 134 13.55 -0.55 7.19
C MET A 134 14.94 -1.12 7.44
N PRO A 135 15.55 -1.80 6.45
CA PRO A 135 16.94 -2.24 6.53
C PRO A 135 17.92 -1.05 6.66
N GLU A 136 19.11 -1.31 7.20
CA GLU A 136 20.23 -0.37 7.35
C GLU A 136 19.95 0.84 8.24
N MET A 137 18.86 1.57 8.00
CA MET A 137 18.42 2.74 8.75
C MET A 137 16.91 2.65 8.97
N ASP A 138 16.49 2.42 10.20
CA ASP A 138 15.08 2.40 10.55
C ASP A 138 14.43 3.80 10.47
N GLY A 139 13.09 3.83 10.50
CA GLY A 139 12.35 5.08 10.38
C GLY A 139 12.60 6.06 11.54
N VAL A 140 12.92 5.56 12.73
CA VAL A 140 13.23 6.39 13.90
C VAL A 140 14.57 7.10 13.69
N GLU A 141 15.60 6.36 13.32
CA GLU A 141 16.91 6.93 13.01
C GLU A 141 16.83 7.90 11.83
N CYS A 142 16.12 7.53 10.76
CA CYS A 142 15.90 8.39 9.60
C CYS A 142 15.23 9.71 10.01
N MET A 143 14.15 9.66 10.80
CA MET A 143 13.45 10.84 11.31
C MET A 143 14.40 11.72 12.15
N HIS A 144 15.20 11.14 13.05
CA HIS A 144 16.15 11.92 13.85
C HIS A 144 17.17 12.64 12.96
N ARG A 145 17.71 11.97 11.92
CA ARG A 145 18.63 12.59 10.96
C ARG A 145 17.95 13.71 10.15
N ILE A 146 16.69 13.52 9.75
CA ILE A 146 15.90 14.56 9.08
C ILE A 146 15.73 15.79 10.00
N HIS A 147 15.49 15.59 11.30
CA HIS A 147 15.34 16.68 12.27
C HIS A 147 16.63 17.50 12.44
N GLU A 148 17.79 16.92 12.14
CA GLU A 148 19.08 17.62 12.18
C GLU A 148 19.35 18.49 10.94
N LEU A 149 18.62 18.25 9.85
CA LEU A 149 18.79 19.02 8.61
C LEU A 149 18.46 20.51 8.80
N PRO A 150 19.27 21.42 8.24
CA PRO A 150 19.02 22.87 8.34
C PRO A 150 17.61 23.26 7.86
N ARG A 151 17.16 22.69 6.75
CA ARG A 151 15.82 22.94 6.19
C ARG A 151 14.69 22.55 7.11
N PHE A 152 14.83 21.46 7.87
CA PHE A 152 13.82 21.02 8.83
C PHE A 152 13.71 22.00 9.99
N ARG A 153 14.81 22.61 10.41
CA ARG A 153 14.83 23.64 11.47
C ARG A 153 14.12 24.91 11.05
N GLU A 154 14.16 25.24 9.76
CA GLU A 154 13.47 26.42 9.20
C GLU A 154 11.96 26.16 9.03
N ARG A 155 11.59 24.93 8.62
CA ARG A 155 10.21 24.52 8.40
C ARG A 155 10.02 23.08 8.86
N LYS A 156 9.27 22.90 9.95
CA LYS A 156 8.89 21.57 10.40
C LYS A 156 7.97 20.91 9.39
N ILE A 157 8.34 19.72 8.96
CA ILE A 157 7.57 18.87 8.05
C ILE A 157 6.96 17.77 8.91
N PRO A 158 5.62 17.58 8.94
CA PRO A 158 5.01 16.46 9.66
C PRO A 158 5.54 15.12 9.14
N ILE A 159 6.00 14.25 10.04
CA ILE A 159 6.47 12.90 9.72
C ILE A 159 5.53 11.90 10.38
N ILE A 160 4.84 11.12 9.56
CA ILE A 160 3.81 10.17 9.96
C ILE A 160 4.38 8.75 9.85
N ALA A 161 4.43 8.03 10.95
CA ALA A 161 4.91 6.65 10.94
C ALA A 161 3.91 5.71 10.26
N LEU A 162 4.38 4.86 9.36
CA LEU A 162 3.66 3.69 8.87
C LEU A 162 4.06 2.48 9.73
N THR A 163 3.13 1.82 10.40
CA THR A 163 3.47 0.73 11.33
C THR A 163 2.53 -0.47 11.20
N ALA A 164 3.08 -1.68 11.25
CA ALA A 164 2.28 -2.90 11.31
C ALA A 164 1.76 -3.21 12.73
N ASN A 165 2.14 -2.42 13.75
CA ASN A 165 1.70 -2.63 15.12
C ASN A 165 1.06 -1.34 15.66
N ALA A 166 -0.27 -1.31 15.69
CA ALA A 166 -1.05 -0.20 16.23
C ALA A 166 -1.62 -0.50 17.63
N ILE A 167 -1.30 -1.66 18.23
CA ILE A 167 -1.90 -2.15 19.45
C ILE A 167 -0.92 -1.98 20.62
N GLY A 168 -1.43 -1.53 21.77
CA GLY A 168 -0.74 -1.65 23.06
C GLY A 168 0.52 -0.83 23.24
N GLY A 169 0.44 0.50 23.19
CA GLY A 169 1.56 1.40 23.56
C GLY A 169 2.48 1.77 22.39
N ALA A 170 2.33 1.17 21.22
CA ALA A 170 3.15 1.52 20.04
C ALA A 170 2.94 2.98 19.61
N ARG A 171 1.71 3.49 19.75
CA ARG A 171 1.40 4.91 19.50
C ARG A 171 2.22 5.83 20.41
N GLU A 172 2.17 5.60 21.70
CA GLU A 172 2.88 6.40 22.70
C GLU A 172 4.39 6.33 22.49
N MET A 173 4.90 5.17 22.05
CA MET A 173 6.30 5.00 21.72
C MET A 173 6.69 5.87 20.52
N LEU A 174 6.00 5.73 19.38
CA LEU A 174 6.30 6.48 18.15
C LEU A 174 6.22 8.01 18.37
N ILE A 175 5.23 8.48 19.11
CA ILE A 175 5.12 9.92 19.46
C ILE A 175 6.27 10.36 20.39
N ARG A 176 6.72 9.52 21.33
CA ARG A 176 7.87 9.82 22.19
C ARG A 176 9.18 9.87 21.41
N GLU A 177 9.32 9.00 20.39
CA GLU A 177 10.48 9.01 19.50
C GLU A 177 10.53 10.27 18.63
N GLY A 178 9.38 10.94 18.40
CA GLY A 178 9.33 12.23 17.70
C GLY A 178 8.49 12.26 16.43
N PHE A 179 7.77 11.18 16.10
CA PHE A 179 6.79 11.20 15.01
C PHE A 179 5.58 12.06 15.40
N ASP A 180 5.01 12.76 14.42
CA ASP A 180 3.85 13.63 14.64
C ASP A 180 2.53 12.85 14.72
N ASP A 181 2.44 11.69 14.04
CA ASP A 181 1.28 10.79 14.08
C ASP A 181 1.70 9.41 13.51
N PHE A 182 0.72 8.50 13.38
CA PHE A 182 0.96 7.19 12.79
C PHE A 182 -0.24 6.71 11.99
N VAL A 183 0.01 5.78 11.07
CA VAL A 183 -0.99 5.01 10.32
C VAL A 183 -0.63 3.54 10.41
N ALA A 184 -1.61 2.70 10.76
CA ALA A 184 -1.43 1.26 10.82
C ALA A 184 -1.42 0.63 9.42
N LYS A 185 -0.55 -0.38 9.23
CA LYS A 185 -0.57 -1.26 8.06
C LYS A 185 -1.45 -2.51 8.37
N PRO A 186 -2.35 -2.95 7.48
CA PRO A 186 -2.64 -2.37 6.15
C PRO A 186 -3.28 -1.00 6.26
N ILE A 187 -2.91 -0.11 5.32
CA ILE A 187 -3.35 1.27 5.36
C ILE A 187 -4.82 1.36 4.98
N GLU A 188 -5.64 1.79 5.94
CA GLU A 188 -7.06 2.04 5.70
C GLU A 188 -7.28 3.48 5.19
N LYS A 189 -8.20 3.63 4.24
CA LYS A 189 -8.55 4.94 3.68
C LYS A 189 -8.95 5.95 4.76
N SER A 190 -9.75 5.53 5.73
CA SER A 190 -10.18 6.37 6.85
C SER A 190 -9.01 6.94 7.66
N ALA A 191 -7.98 6.12 7.90
CA ALA A 191 -6.78 6.54 8.60
C ALA A 191 -5.96 7.52 7.76
N MET A 192 -5.86 7.28 6.45
CA MET A 192 -5.22 8.20 5.52
C MET A 192 -5.94 9.55 5.46
N GLU A 193 -7.27 9.55 5.29
CA GLU A 193 -8.08 10.78 5.27
C GLU A 193 -7.92 11.61 6.55
N ARG A 194 -7.90 10.95 7.71
CA ARG A 194 -7.66 11.62 9.00
C ARG A 194 -6.34 12.40 8.99
N VAL A 195 -5.26 11.78 8.48
CA VAL A 195 -3.95 12.41 8.39
C VAL A 195 -3.95 13.56 7.41
N LEU A 196 -4.49 13.36 6.19
CA LEU A 196 -4.57 14.41 5.17
C LEU A 196 -5.33 15.64 5.68
N ARG A 197 -6.51 15.45 6.29
CA ARG A 197 -7.29 16.54 6.86
C ARG A 197 -6.58 17.25 8.00
N LYS A 198 -5.87 16.53 8.85
CA LYS A 198 -5.16 17.11 10.00
C LYS A 198 -3.94 17.94 9.58
N TYR A 199 -3.14 17.43 8.66
CA TYR A 199 -1.84 18.02 8.35
C TYR A 199 -1.82 18.83 7.05
N LEU A 200 -2.73 18.55 6.11
CA LEU A 200 -2.82 19.22 4.81
C LEU A 200 -4.09 20.03 4.63
N SER A 201 -4.73 20.48 5.74
CA SER A 201 -6.00 21.22 5.72
C SER A 201 -5.95 22.46 4.82
N MET A 202 -4.80 23.15 4.72
CA MET A 202 -4.62 24.33 3.88
C MET A 202 -4.58 24.03 2.38
N PHE A 203 -4.37 22.77 1.99
CA PHE A 203 -4.33 22.31 0.61
C PHE A 203 -5.66 21.66 0.18
N ILE A 204 -6.63 21.54 1.09
CA ILE A 204 -7.90 20.87 0.83
C ILE A 204 -8.84 21.82 0.10
N GLU A 205 -9.25 21.40 -1.09
CA GLU A 205 -10.33 22.00 -1.85
C GLU A 205 -11.56 21.08 -1.79
N LYS A 206 -12.75 21.64 -1.60
CA LYS A 206 -13.99 20.87 -1.70
C LYS A 206 -14.20 20.50 -3.18
N ASP A 207 -14.43 19.24 -3.44
CA ASP A 207 -14.76 18.78 -4.79
C ASP A 207 -16.19 19.20 -5.12
N THR A 208 -16.34 20.36 -5.77
CA THR A 208 -17.65 20.93 -6.17
C THR A 208 -18.28 20.20 -7.35
N GLY A 209 -17.69 19.12 -7.82
CA GLY A 209 -18.33 18.23 -8.81
C GLY A 209 -18.43 18.74 -10.25
N GLU A 210 -17.85 19.91 -10.57
CA GLU A 210 -17.99 20.51 -11.92
C GLU A 210 -16.87 20.16 -12.91
N GLU A 211 -15.78 19.57 -12.50
CA GLU A 211 -14.82 18.99 -13.44
C GLU A 211 -15.10 17.49 -13.60
N GLN A 212 -15.81 17.14 -14.66
CA GLN A 212 -15.83 15.78 -15.20
C GLN A 212 -14.37 15.37 -15.50
N VAL A 213 -13.70 14.77 -14.50
CA VAL A 213 -12.65 13.83 -14.83
C VAL A 213 -13.35 12.72 -15.57
N THR A 214 -13.22 12.71 -16.90
CA THR A 214 -13.50 11.57 -17.72
C THR A 214 -12.55 10.44 -17.29
N CYS A 215 -12.80 9.81 -16.13
CA CYS A 215 -12.63 8.39 -16.04
C CYS A 215 -13.57 7.85 -17.11
N LYS A 216 -13.02 7.57 -18.27
CA LYS A 216 -13.65 6.64 -19.19
C LYS A 216 -13.80 5.33 -18.41
N THR A 217 -14.94 5.17 -17.73
CA THR A 217 -15.57 3.90 -17.57
C THR A 217 -15.87 3.46 -19.00
N GLU A 218 -14.85 2.96 -19.67
CA GLU A 218 -15.10 2.00 -20.71
C GLU A 218 -15.78 0.86 -19.97
N GLU A 219 -17.10 0.77 -20.14
CA GLU A 219 -17.86 -0.45 -19.92
C GLU A 219 -17.20 -1.54 -20.77
N ASN A 220 -16.12 -2.11 -20.23
CA ASN A 220 -15.54 -3.33 -20.72
C ASN A 220 -16.46 -4.47 -20.24
N SER A 221 -17.63 -4.56 -20.90
CA SER A 221 -18.62 -5.63 -20.74
C SER A 221 -18.07 -7.03 -21.09
N GLY A 222 -16.80 -7.13 -21.44
CA GLY A 222 -16.09 -8.40 -21.68
C GLY A 222 -15.36 -8.98 -20.46
N LEU A 223 -14.93 -8.15 -19.51
CA LEU A 223 -14.17 -8.58 -18.34
C LEU A 223 -15.05 -9.11 -17.19
N SER A 224 -16.31 -8.67 -17.09
CA SER A 224 -17.21 -9.06 -15.99
C SER A 224 -17.59 -10.56 -15.95
N GLY A 225 -17.37 -11.30 -17.03
CA GLY A 225 -17.60 -12.75 -17.13
C GLY A 225 -16.48 -13.60 -16.52
N GLN A 226 -15.23 -13.22 -16.74
CA GLN A 226 -14.05 -13.94 -16.22
C GLN A 226 -13.88 -13.77 -14.71
N PHE A 227 -14.33 -12.64 -14.14
CA PHE A 227 -14.17 -12.34 -12.71
C PHE A 227 -15.14 -13.08 -11.78
N LYS A 228 -16.26 -13.59 -12.27
CA LYS A 228 -17.18 -14.44 -11.47
C LYS A 228 -16.63 -15.85 -11.24
N GLU A 229 -15.86 -16.38 -12.16
CA GLU A 229 -15.16 -17.67 -12.01
C GLU A 229 -13.93 -17.56 -11.08
N GLY A 230 -13.19 -16.46 -11.12
CA GLY A 230 -11.98 -16.24 -10.31
C GLY A 230 -12.17 -16.27 -8.79
N ARG A 231 -13.39 -16.08 -8.27
CA ARG A 231 -13.64 -16.01 -6.82
C ARG A 231 -13.30 -17.30 -6.07
N LYS A 232 -13.67 -18.45 -6.63
CA LYS A 232 -13.40 -19.77 -5.99
C LYS A 232 -11.93 -20.14 -6.01
N GLU A 233 -11.20 -19.61 -6.96
CA GLU A 233 -9.81 -19.94 -7.20
C GLU A 233 -8.88 -19.11 -6.33
N PHE A 234 -9.20 -17.83 -6.05
CA PHE A 234 -8.51 -17.02 -5.02
C PHE A 234 -8.67 -17.65 -3.64
N GLU A 235 -9.87 -18.13 -3.31
CA GLU A 235 -10.13 -18.85 -2.06
C GLU A 235 -9.33 -20.17 -2.02
N ALA A 236 -9.18 -20.88 -3.15
CA ALA A 236 -8.37 -22.09 -3.25
C ALA A 236 -6.85 -21.81 -3.09
N ALA A 237 -6.39 -20.62 -3.47
CA ALA A 237 -5.03 -20.15 -3.22
C ALA A 237 -4.82 -19.63 -1.79
N GLY A 238 -5.83 -19.68 -0.92
CA GLY A 238 -5.75 -19.17 0.46
C GLY A 238 -5.89 -17.65 0.60
N ILE A 239 -6.45 -16.97 -0.43
CA ILE A 239 -6.61 -15.52 -0.47
C ILE A 239 -8.08 -15.15 -0.25
N ASP A 240 -8.36 -14.41 0.81
CA ASP A 240 -9.65 -13.77 1.04
C ASP A 240 -9.74 -12.47 0.24
N ARG A 241 -10.18 -12.58 -1.02
CA ARG A 241 -10.32 -11.45 -1.94
C ARG A 241 -11.21 -10.34 -1.39
N ARG A 242 -12.24 -10.65 -0.60
CA ARG A 242 -13.12 -9.63 0.00
C ARG A 242 -12.36 -8.76 0.99
N LEU A 243 -11.51 -9.40 1.82
CA LEU A 243 -10.65 -8.66 2.73
C LEU A 243 -9.68 -7.77 1.95
N GLY A 244 -8.98 -8.30 0.95
CA GLY A 244 -8.07 -7.51 0.12
C GLY A 244 -8.76 -6.31 -0.51
N LEU A 245 -9.88 -6.51 -1.18
CA LEU A 245 -10.68 -5.44 -1.78
C LEU A 245 -11.13 -4.36 -0.79
N SER A 246 -11.41 -4.73 0.47
CA SER A 246 -11.88 -3.77 1.47
C SER A 246 -10.85 -2.69 1.81
N TYR A 247 -9.56 -2.94 1.58
CA TYR A 247 -8.51 -1.92 1.75
C TYR A 247 -8.49 -0.89 0.61
N PHE A 248 -9.12 -1.19 -0.53
CA PHE A 248 -9.15 -0.35 -1.74
C PHE A 248 -10.56 0.15 -2.08
N ASP A 249 -11.45 0.33 -1.11
CA ASP A 249 -12.85 0.77 -1.31
C ASP A 249 -13.62 -0.11 -2.31
N ASN A 250 -13.28 -1.39 -2.39
CA ASN A 250 -13.75 -2.35 -3.38
C ASN A 250 -13.41 -1.96 -4.85
N ASN A 251 -12.40 -1.10 -5.04
CA ASN A 251 -11.84 -0.84 -6.36
C ASN A 251 -11.02 -2.05 -6.82
N GLU A 252 -11.55 -2.74 -7.80
CA GLU A 252 -10.94 -3.96 -8.31
C GLU A 252 -9.64 -3.71 -9.06
N ALA A 253 -9.54 -2.61 -9.80
CA ALA A 253 -8.36 -2.26 -10.56
C ALA A 253 -7.15 -2.02 -9.64
N ASP A 254 -7.32 -1.21 -8.60
CA ASP A 254 -6.28 -0.93 -7.61
C ASP A 254 -5.86 -2.20 -6.87
N TYR A 255 -6.83 -3.02 -6.46
CA TYR A 255 -6.54 -4.30 -5.81
C TYR A 255 -5.71 -5.24 -6.70
N MET A 256 -6.10 -5.40 -7.97
CA MET A 256 -5.39 -6.26 -8.90
C MET A 256 -3.98 -5.74 -9.22
N GLU A 257 -3.79 -4.44 -9.27
CA GLU A 257 -2.47 -3.84 -9.43
C GLU A 257 -1.54 -4.19 -8.26
N ILE A 258 -2.06 -4.22 -7.03
CA ILE A 258 -1.30 -4.62 -5.85
C ILE A 258 -1.04 -6.13 -5.81
N VAL A 259 -2.02 -6.94 -6.22
CA VAL A 259 -1.83 -8.40 -6.38
C VAL A 259 -0.74 -8.71 -7.41
N GLN A 260 -0.73 -7.97 -8.53
CA GLN A 260 0.33 -8.04 -9.54
C GLN A 260 1.70 -7.74 -8.94
N CYS A 261 1.82 -6.64 -8.20
CA CYS A 261 3.07 -6.23 -7.57
C CYS A 261 3.56 -7.27 -6.53
N PHE A 262 2.65 -7.83 -5.73
CA PHE A 262 2.96 -8.92 -4.79
C PHE A 262 3.51 -10.15 -5.49
N TYR A 263 2.90 -10.53 -6.62
CA TYR A 263 3.35 -11.67 -7.42
C TYR A 263 4.75 -11.44 -8.02
N GLU A 264 4.97 -10.27 -8.63
CA GLU A 264 6.24 -9.92 -9.29
C GLU A 264 7.42 -9.90 -8.32
N GLN A 265 7.21 -9.39 -7.10
CA GLN A 265 8.25 -9.32 -6.07
C GLN A 265 8.42 -10.61 -5.28
N GLY A 266 7.41 -11.47 -5.28
CA GLY A 266 7.34 -12.62 -4.38
C GLY A 266 8.52 -13.60 -4.52
N ARG A 267 8.95 -13.90 -5.73
CA ARG A 267 10.07 -14.85 -5.97
C ARG A 267 11.39 -14.30 -5.46
N SER A 268 11.66 -13.02 -5.68
CA SER A 268 12.88 -12.36 -5.17
C SER A 268 12.86 -12.30 -3.65
N GLN A 269 11.69 -11.99 -3.05
CA GLN A 269 11.54 -11.94 -1.59
C GLN A 269 11.72 -13.32 -0.93
N ILE A 270 11.24 -14.40 -1.57
CA ILE A 270 11.50 -15.78 -1.13
C ILE A 270 13.00 -16.07 -1.13
N GLN A 271 13.70 -15.69 -2.20
CA GLN A 271 15.15 -15.88 -2.28
C GLN A 271 15.86 -15.09 -1.16
N THR A 272 15.50 -13.86 -0.94
CA THR A 272 16.07 -13.04 0.15
C THR A 272 15.84 -13.68 1.52
N LEU A 273 14.62 -14.15 1.81
CA LEU A 273 14.31 -14.85 3.05
C LEU A 273 15.15 -16.12 3.24
N GLN A 274 15.36 -16.89 2.15
CA GLN A 274 16.20 -18.08 2.19
C GLN A 274 17.66 -17.74 2.47
N GLU A 275 18.21 -16.73 1.80
CA GLU A 275 19.59 -16.29 2.00
C GLU A 275 19.84 -15.78 3.43
N LEU A 276 18.91 -15.03 4.00
CA LEU A 276 18.99 -14.52 5.37
C LEU A 276 18.89 -15.67 6.38
N TYR A 277 18.02 -16.65 6.13
CA TYR A 277 17.90 -17.86 6.93
C TYR A 277 19.20 -18.68 6.92
N ASP A 278 19.80 -18.90 5.75
CA ASP A 278 21.05 -19.67 5.61
C ASP A 278 22.23 -18.99 6.30
N LYS A 279 22.27 -17.64 6.28
CA LYS A 279 23.26 -16.81 6.99
C LYS A 279 22.98 -16.66 8.48
N LYS A 280 21.80 -17.08 8.95
CA LYS A 280 21.27 -16.84 10.30
C LYS A 280 21.24 -15.36 10.66
N ASP A 281 21.00 -14.50 9.70
CA ASP A 281 20.82 -13.06 9.90
C ASP A 281 19.39 -12.77 10.36
N TRP A 282 19.16 -13.04 11.65
CA TRP A 282 17.79 -12.92 12.21
C TRP A 282 17.29 -11.49 12.32
N GLU A 283 18.18 -10.51 12.34
CA GLU A 283 17.79 -9.10 12.35
C GLU A 283 17.17 -8.69 11.02
N ASN A 284 17.86 -8.93 9.90
CA ASN A 284 17.33 -8.66 8.58
C ASN A 284 16.18 -9.60 8.20
N TYR A 285 16.24 -10.86 8.66
CA TYR A 285 15.13 -11.80 8.51
C TYR A 285 13.84 -11.28 9.16
N LYS A 286 13.93 -10.73 10.39
CA LYS A 286 12.81 -10.09 11.10
C LYS A 286 12.16 -8.98 10.28
N ILE A 287 12.97 -8.11 9.66
CA ILE A 287 12.48 -6.99 8.83
C ILE A 287 11.71 -7.56 7.61
N ASN A 288 12.26 -8.56 6.94
CA ASN A 288 11.64 -9.16 5.77
C ASN A 288 10.33 -9.89 6.09
N VAL A 289 10.25 -10.64 7.19
CA VAL A 289 8.98 -11.27 7.59
C VAL A 289 7.96 -10.24 8.11
N HIS A 290 8.43 -9.11 8.68
CA HIS A 290 7.56 -8.00 9.03
C HIS A 290 6.90 -7.38 7.78
N SER A 291 7.68 -7.12 6.75
CA SER A 291 7.17 -6.62 5.46
C SER A 291 6.19 -7.63 4.84
N LEU A 292 6.57 -8.91 4.78
CA LEU A 292 5.71 -10.00 4.27
C LEU A 292 4.37 -10.09 5.02
N LYS A 293 4.36 -9.91 6.34
CA LYS A 293 3.13 -9.89 7.15
C LYS A 293 2.14 -8.83 6.65
N GLY A 294 2.61 -7.61 6.43
CA GLY A 294 1.79 -6.51 5.93
C GLY A 294 1.28 -6.74 4.52
N GLN A 295 2.19 -7.08 3.61
CA GLN A 295 1.90 -7.34 2.20
C GLN A 295 0.88 -8.47 2.02
N SER A 296 1.08 -9.60 2.74
CA SER A 296 0.18 -10.75 2.69
C SER A 296 -1.24 -10.37 3.14
N LEU A 297 -1.35 -9.57 4.20
CA LEU A 297 -2.66 -9.13 4.70
C LEU A 297 -3.36 -8.20 3.72
N THR A 298 -2.60 -7.31 3.07
CA THR A 298 -3.13 -6.36 2.07
C THR A 298 -3.77 -7.07 0.87
N ILE A 299 -3.21 -8.19 0.42
CA ILE A 299 -3.84 -9.01 -0.64
C ILE A 299 -4.91 -9.98 -0.12
N GLY A 300 -5.11 -10.08 1.19
CA GLY A 300 -6.07 -10.99 1.82
C GLY A 300 -5.53 -12.39 2.16
N ALA A 301 -4.22 -12.63 2.07
CA ALA A 301 -3.57 -13.90 2.42
C ALA A 301 -3.35 -14.00 3.94
N LYS A 302 -4.45 -14.20 4.68
CA LYS A 302 -4.49 -14.16 6.16
C LYS A 302 -3.56 -15.17 6.82
N GLU A 303 -3.48 -16.38 6.31
CA GLU A 303 -2.71 -17.46 6.97
C GLU A 303 -1.21 -17.21 6.78
N LEU A 304 -0.77 -16.78 5.59
CA LEU A 304 0.62 -16.37 5.37
C LEU A 304 0.99 -15.19 6.28
N SER A 305 0.12 -14.18 6.40
CA SER A 305 0.32 -13.04 7.30
C SER A 305 0.46 -13.47 8.77
N LYS A 306 -0.37 -14.40 9.25
CA LYS A 306 -0.27 -14.94 10.62
C LYS A 306 1.03 -15.70 10.84
N ARG A 307 1.46 -16.48 9.85
CA ARG A 307 2.71 -17.23 9.92
C ARG A 307 3.91 -16.29 9.94
N ALA A 308 3.92 -15.30 9.05
CA ALA A 308 4.95 -14.26 9.04
C ALA A 308 5.02 -13.50 10.39
N LYS A 309 3.85 -13.20 11.00
CA LYS A 309 3.79 -12.60 12.34
C LYS A 309 4.46 -13.47 13.40
N ARG A 310 4.19 -14.78 13.42
CA ARG A 310 4.81 -15.71 14.39
C ARG A 310 6.32 -15.80 14.19
N MET A 311 6.77 -15.78 12.94
CA MET A 311 8.20 -15.75 12.64
C MET A 311 8.85 -14.46 13.13
N GLN A 312 8.19 -13.32 12.94
CA GLN A 312 8.64 -12.03 13.49
C GLN A 312 8.76 -12.09 15.02
N GLU A 313 7.70 -12.57 15.70
CA GLU A 313 7.69 -12.72 17.17
C GLU A 313 8.82 -13.65 17.67
N ALA A 314 9.09 -14.74 16.93
CA ALA A 314 10.21 -15.64 17.24
C ALA A 314 11.56 -14.94 17.13
N CYS A 315 11.77 -14.11 16.12
CA CYS A 315 12.99 -13.29 15.98
C CYS A 315 13.11 -12.30 17.14
N GLU A 316 12.03 -11.63 17.53
CA GLU A 316 12.00 -10.65 18.63
C GLU A 316 12.35 -11.29 20.00
N HIS A 317 11.98 -12.57 20.19
CA HIS A 317 12.27 -13.31 21.42
C HIS A 317 13.55 -14.15 21.36
N GLY A 318 14.26 -14.16 20.20
CA GLY A 318 15.46 -14.96 20.01
C GLY A 318 15.19 -16.48 19.95
N ASP A 319 13.97 -16.90 19.58
CA ASP A 319 13.59 -18.32 19.44
C ASP A 319 14.03 -18.87 18.08
N GLU A 320 15.35 -19.12 17.96
CA GLU A 320 15.92 -19.69 16.74
C GLU A 320 15.33 -21.08 16.42
N ASN A 321 14.97 -21.87 17.43
CA ASN A 321 14.42 -23.21 17.19
C ASN A 321 13.08 -23.12 16.48
N TYR A 322 12.23 -22.18 16.86
CA TYR A 322 10.97 -21.95 16.18
C TYR A 322 11.20 -21.52 14.72
N ILE A 323 12.14 -20.60 14.48
CA ILE A 323 12.48 -20.13 13.13
C ILE A 323 12.93 -21.30 12.26
N ILE A 324 13.86 -22.12 12.74
CA ILE A 324 14.40 -23.26 12.00
C ILE A 324 13.32 -24.29 11.67
N GLN A 325 12.40 -24.56 12.58
CA GLN A 325 11.33 -25.55 12.39
C GLN A 325 10.25 -25.07 11.43
N ASN A 326 10.00 -23.76 11.34
CA ASN A 326 8.85 -23.23 10.61
C ASN A 326 9.21 -22.47 9.32
N HIS A 327 10.50 -22.22 9.05
CA HIS A 327 10.93 -21.50 7.85
C HIS A 327 10.48 -22.17 6.55
N THR A 328 10.73 -23.46 6.43
CA THR A 328 10.36 -24.24 5.22
C THR A 328 8.85 -24.17 4.94
N GLU A 329 8.04 -24.20 5.99
CA GLU A 329 6.58 -24.12 5.87
C GLU A 329 6.12 -22.71 5.49
N LEU A 330 6.78 -21.65 6.00
CA LEU A 330 6.54 -20.26 5.57
C LEU A 330 6.79 -20.10 4.07
N ILE A 331 7.94 -20.62 3.59
CA ILE A 331 8.30 -20.53 2.17
C ILE A 331 7.34 -21.33 1.30
N ALA A 332 6.94 -22.54 1.74
CA ALA A 332 5.99 -23.38 1.02
C ALA A 332 4.61 -22.70 0.88
N ASP A 333 4.10 -22.07 1.94
CA ASP A 333 2.85 -21.32 1.91
C ASP A 333 2.96 -20.13 0.95
N TYR A 334 4.09 -19.42 0.98
CA TYR A 334 4.30 -18.28 0.09
C TYR A 334 4.34 -18.71 -1.38
N CYS A 335 5.10 -19.76 -1.71
CA CYS A 335 5.13 -20.36 -3.05
C CYS A 335 3.72 -20.77 -3.51
N SER A 336 2.95 -21.43 -2.65
CA SER A 336 1.58 -21.87 -2.96
C SER A 336 0.67 -20.71 -3.34
N ILE A 337 0.79 -19.58 -2.64
CA ILE A 337 0.04 -18.35 -2.96
C ILE A 337 0.46 -17.80 -4.32
N LEU A 338 1.78 -17.69 -4.58
CA LEU A 338 2.27 -17.20 -5.87
C LEU A 338 1.83 -18.11 -7.02
N ASP A 339 1.89 -19.41 -6.86
CA ASP A 339 1.44 -20.36 -7.86
C ASP A 339 -0.07 -20.24 -8.12
N GLY A 340 -0.87 -20.02 -7.06
CA GLY A 340 -2.29 -19.75 -7.17
C GLY A 340 -2.61 -18.44 -7.90
N LEU A 341 -1.79 -17.42 -7.71
CA LEU A 341 -1.93 -16.12 -8.36
C LEU A 341 -1.49 -16.11 -9.83
N SER A 342 -0.62 -17.02 -10.24
CA SER A 342 -0.01 -17.06 -11.58
C SER A 342 -1.02 -17.03 -12.74
N LYS A 343 -2.25 -17.47 -12.51
CA LYS A 343 -3.35 -17.51 -13.49
C LYS A 343 -4.09 -16.18 -13.64
N TYR A 344 -3.98 -15.29 -12.66
CA TYR A 344 -4.73 -14.02 -12.56
C TYR A 344 -3.87 -12.81 -12.82
N VAL A 345 -2.63 -13.02 -12.54
CA VAL A 345 -1.61 -12.05 -12.85
C VAL A 345 -1.31 -12.28 -14.33
N THR A 346 -1.55 -11.29 -15.14
CA THR A 346 -0.89 -11.26 -16.43
C THR A 346 0.59 -11.33 -16.10
N VAL A 347 1.18 -12.54 -16.25
CA VAL A 347 2.60 -12.63 -16.53
C VAL A 347 2.70 -11.79 -17.78
N GLY A 348 3.06 -10.52 -17.63
CA GLY A 348 3.23 -9.64 -18.76
C GLY A 348 4.09 -10.46 -19.69
N GLU A 349 3.60 -10.69 -20.92
CA GLU A 349 4.47 -11.12 -22.02
C GLU A 349 5.75 -10.42 -21.71
N GLU A 350 6.85 -11.17 -21.50
CA GLU A 350 8.13 -10.62 -21.02
C GLU A 350 8.27 -9.26 -21.62
N LYS A 351 8.08 -8.19 -20.82
CA LYS A 351 8.01 -6.84 -21.38
C LYS A 351 9.18 -6.79 -22.31
N ASN A 352 8.93 -6.75 -23.61
CA ASN A 352 9.95 -6.72 -24.63
C ASN A 352 11.09 -5.88 -24.07
N PRO A 353 12.38 -6.30 -24.12
CA PRO A 353 13.50 -5.53 -23.57
C PRO A 353 13.39 -4.02 -23.83
N VAL A 354 12.75 -3.65 -24.95
CA VAL A 354 12.41 -2.27 -25.32
C VAL A 354 11.42 -1.60 -24.35
N GLN A 355 10.40 -2.31 -23.89
CA GLN A 355 9.42 -1.78 -22.93
C GLN A 355 10.03 -1.66 -21.52
N LYS A 356 10.92 -2.60 -21.16
CA LYS A 356 11.70 -2.51 -19.92
C LYS A 356 12.67 -1.33 -19.96
N LEU A 357 13.31 -1.10 -21.11
CA LEU A 357 14.18 0.04 -21.35
C LEU A 357 13.42 1.36 -21.25
N SER A 358 12.22 1.46 -21.83
CA SER A 358 11.36 2.64 -21.67
C SER A 358 11.08 2.93 -20.19
N ALA A 359 10.68 1.90 -19.42
CA ALA A 359 10.40 2.05 -18.00
C ALA A 359 11.66 2.46 -17.19
N ALA A 360 12.83 1.92 -17.49
CA ALA A 360 14.08 2.30 -16.85
C ALA A 360 14.47 3.77 -17.15
N ILE A 361 14.27 4.21 -18.40
CA ILE A 361 14.49 5.60 -18.82
C ILE A 361 13.51 6.54 -18.09
N ASP A 362 12.23 6.20 -18.04
CA ASP A 362 11.18 7.00 -17.37
C ASP A 362 11.43 7.09 -15.85
N ASN A 363 12.05 6.07 -15.25
CA ASN A 363 12.42 6.04 -13.85
C ASN A 363 13.82 6.63 -13.55
N PHE A 364 14.52 7.13 -14.57
CA PHE A 364 15.88 7.65 -14.45
C PHE A 364 16.89 6.63 -13.91
N ASP A 365 16.66 5.34 -14.16
CA ASP A 365 17.52 4.23 -13.73
C ASP A 365 18.61 3.96 -14.79
N GLN A 366 19.75 4.62 -14.62
CA GLN A 366 20.89 4.50 -15.54
C GLN A 366 21.42 3.05 -15.61
N ALA A 367 21.58 2.40 -14.45
CA ALA A 367 22.19 1.08 -14.40
C ALA A 367 21.34 0.02 -15.10
N GLU A 368 20.05 0.02 -14.86
CA GLU A 368 19.11 -0.91 -15.50
C GLU A 368 18.90 -0.56 -16.98
N ALA A 369 18.83 0.73 -17.35
CA ALA A 369 18.72 1.16 -18.74
C ALA A 369 19.93 0.73 -19.57
N MET A 370 21.16 0.89 -19.06
CA MET A 370 22.40 0.46 -19.73
C MET A 370 22.46 -1.06 -19.92
N LYS A 371 22.09 -1.82 -18.88
CA LYS A 371 22.02 -3.29 -18.94
C LYS A 371 21.02 -3.77 -19.97
N LEU A 372 19.85 -3.15 -20.05
CA LEU A 372 18.80 -3.49 -21.02
C LEU A 372 19.22 -3.14 -22.45
N LEU A 373 19.91 -2.03 -22.67
CA LEU A 373 20.50 -1.70 -23.98
C LEU A 373 21.51 -2.76 -24.44
N GLU A 374 22.34 -3.28 -23.53
CA GLU A 374 23.28 -4.36 -23.82
C GLU A 374 22.56 -5.66 -24.21
N VAL A 375 21.48 -6.02 -23.50
CA VAL A 375 20.61 -7.17 -23.85
C VAL A 375 20.03 -6.99 -25.25
N ILE A 376 19.46 -5.82 -25.55
CA ILE A 376 18.87 -5.51 -26.86
C ILE A 376 19.93 -5.60 -27.97
N LYS A 377 21.13 -5.05 -27.77
CA LYS A 377 22.24 -5.18 -28.71
C LYS A 377 22.61 -6.64 -29.01
N ASN A 378 22.60 -7.49 -27.97
CA ASN A 378 22.95 -8.89 -28.09
C ASN A 378 21.85 -9.72 -28.78
N GLU A 379 20.57 -9.42 -28.53
CA GLU A 379 19.43 -10.10 -29.14
C GLU A 379 19.22 -9.74 -30.63
N THR A 380 19.44 -8.47 -30.98
CA THR A 380 19.27 -7.97 -32.35
C THR A 380 20.45 -8.30 -33.27
N GLY A 381 21.63 -8.55 -32.73
CA GLY A 381 22.80 -9.11 -33.40
C GLY A 381 23.11 -8.54 -34.78
N SER A 382 23.60 -9.39 -35.70
CA SER A 382 24.04 -9.06 -37.07
C SER A 382 22.88 -8.74 -38.07
N SER A 383 21.63 -8.64 -37.64
CA SER A 383 20.47 -8.36 -38.48
C SER A 383 19.88 -6.93 -38.31
N MET A 384 20.54 -6.08 -37.50
CA MET A 384 20.12 -4.71 -37.24
C MET A 384 20.47 -3.78 -38.43
N ALA A 385 19.49 -2.91 -38.81
CA ALA A 385 19.77 -1.88 -39.81
C ALA A 385 20.77 -0.83 -39.27
N ASP A 386 21.60 -0.25 -40.16
CA ASP A 386 22.58 0.76 -39.74
C ASP A 386 21.96 1.98 -39.02
N SER A 387 20.69 2.33 -39.37
CA SER A 387 19.92 3.39 -38.71
C SER A 387 19.60 3.07 -37.27
N ASP A 388 19.24 1.80 -36.97
CA ASP A 388 18.85 1.36 -35.63
C ASP A 388 20.07 1.24 -34.72
N ALA A 389 21.19 0.77 -35.26
CA ALA A 389 22.46 0.72 -34.55
C ALA A 389 22.91 2.14 -34.10
N GLN A 390 22.65 3.16 -34.96
CA GLN A 390 22.98 4.55 -34.61
C GLN A 390 22.05 5.07 -33.50
N LEU A 391 20.71 4.78 -33.55
CA LEU A 391 19.76 5.21 -32.51
C LEU A 391 20.09 4.59 -31.16
N ILE A 392 20.51 3.32 -31.12
CA ILE A 392 20.91 2.65 -29.87
C ILE A 392 22.22 3.28 -29.35
N ALA A 393 23.20 3.59 -30.19
CA ALA A 393 24.41 4.27 -29.76
C ALA A 393 24.13 5.69 -29.23
N ASP A 394 23.20 6.40 -29.84
CA ASP A 394 22.77 7.72 -29.38
C ASP A 394 22.07 7.63 -28.00
N MET A 395 21.17 6.63 -27.79
CA MET A 395 20.56 6.39 -26.51
C MET A 395 21.57 6.04 -25.42
N GLU A 396 22.55 5.19 -25.73
CA GLU A 396 23.61 4.83 -24.79
C GLU A 396 24.39 6.06 -24.31
N ALA A 397 24.83 6.92 -25.26
CA ALA A 397 25.53 8.16 -24.95
C ALA A 397 24.66 9.14 -24.13
N GLN A 398 23.35 9.22 -24.41
CA GLN A 398 22.41 10.07 -23.68
C GLN A 398 22.19 9.56 -22.25
N ILE A 399 22.03 8.25 -22.05
CA ILE A 399 21.88 7.64 -20.73
C ILE A 399 23.17 7.76 -19.91
N GLU A 400 24.35 7.60 -20.52
CA GLU A 400 25.64 7.82 -19.86
C GLU A 400 25.80 9.26 -19.33
N LEU A 401 25.26 10.23 -20.06
CA LEU A 401 25.25 11.65 -19.68
C LEU A 401 24.05 12.03 -18.76
N PHE A 402 23.25 11.06 -18.30
CA PHE A 402 22.02 11.29 -17.53
C PHE A 402 20.97 12.14 -18.27
N ASP A 403 21.03 12.20 -19.60
CA ASP A 403 20.03 12.88 -20.44
C ASP A 403 18.89 11.92 -20.81
N PHE A 404 18.08 11.56 -19.82
CA PHE A 404 16.96 10.63 -19.98
C PHE A 404 15.82 11.20 -20.86
N ILE A 405 15.69 12.51 -20.93
CA ILE A 405 14.66 13.15 -21.79
C ILE A 405 14.99 12.90 -23.25
N SER A 406 16.24 13.16 -23.67
CA SER A 406 16.67 12.87 -25.04
C SER A 406 16.68 11.38 -25.34
N ALA A 407 17.04 10.54 -24.37
CA ALA A 407 16.99 9.08 -24.51
C ALA A 407 15.56 8.57 -24.74
N ALA A 408 14.55 9.10 -24.02
CA ALA A 408 13.15 8.76 -24.23
C ALA A 408 12.63 9.18 -25.62
N GLU A 409 13.07 10.35 -26.13
CA GLU A 409 12.73 10.80 -27.49
C GLU A 409 13.37 9.93 -28.57
N THR A 410 14.61 9.49 -28.34
CA THR A 410 15.34 8.60 -29.24
C THR A 410 14.70 7.21 -29.28
N LEU A 411 14.28 6.69 -28.13
CA LEU A 411 13.57 5.42 -28.01
C LEU A 411 12.22 5.44 -28.77
N LYS A 412 11.47 6.55 -28.68
CA LYS A 412 10.21 6.73 -29.45
C LYS A 412 10.43 6.72 -30.96
N LYS A 413 11.54 7.29 -31.43
CA LYS A 413 11.90 7.28 -32.86
C LYS A 413 12.24 5.86 -33.33
N TRP A 414 12.89 5.07 -32.49
CA TRP A 414 13.23 3.68 -32.77
C TRP A 414 11.98 2.77 -32.76
N GLY A 415 11.06 2.92 -31.79
CA GLY A 415 9.82 2.15 -31.68
C GLY A 415 8.70 2.59 -32.64
N GLY A 416 8.84 3.71 -33.34
CA GLY A 416 7.86 4.19 -34.33
C GLY A 416 8.04 3.60 -35.74
N ALA A 417 9.07 2.81 -35.98
CA ALA A 417 9.34 2.19 -37.28
C ALA A 417 8.60 0.85 -37.52
N ASP A 418 7.99 0.26 -36.46
CA ASP A 418 7.26 -1.02 -36.55
C ASP A 418 5.73 -0.87 -36.62
N ASN A 419 5.21 0.32 -36.90
CA ASN A 419 3.76 0.59 -37.06
C ASN A 419 3.44 1.22 -38.42
N GLU A 420 3.95 0.68 -39.53
CA GLU A 420 3.41 0.86 -40.90
C GLU A 420 3.16 -0.50 -41.57
#